data_50f48cadc9cc501b7fb32e5a6b6485de
#
_entry.id   50f48cadc9cc501b7fb32e5a6b6485de
#
_cell.length_a   1.000
_cell.length_b   1.000
_cell.length_c   1.000
_cell.angle_alpha   90.00
_cell.angle_beta   90.00
_cell.angle_gamma   90.00
#
_symmetry.space_group_name_H-M   'P 1'
#
loop_
_entity.id
_entity.type
_entity.pdbx_description
1 polymer ?
#
loop_
_entity_poly.entity_id
_entity_poly.type
_entity_poly.pdbx_seq_one_letter_code
_entity_poly.pdbx_strand_id
1 'polypeptide(L)'
;MRVYFIDTSVLDNLLAIPHKCQAKEQSKIDFAERQSENAKFILPITAVIETGNHIAQLPQGDVRRSIAEKFSQMLELTAHQQSPWILHNFQWNKEFITELVSRHRAGQSMVDMMTQQIGGGDLCILTERELYKRATGITAEVWTYDAALNAYSR
;
A
#
# COMPACT_ATOMS: atom_id res chain seq x y z
N MET A 1 16.69 -7.07 -7.95
CA MET A 1 15.31 -6.59 -8.25
C MET A 1 14.73 -5.99 -6.98
N ARG A 2 14.19 -4.80 -7.10
CA ARG A 2 13.50 -4.14 -5.97
C ARG A 2 12.01 -4.33 -6.08
N VAL A 3 11.37 -4.66 -4.96
CA VAL A 3 9.93 -4.84 -4.86
C VAL A 3 9.39 -3.92 -3.76
N TYR A 4 8.34 -3.17 -4.08
CA TYR A 4 7.67 -2.28 -3.15
C TYR A 4 6.22 -2.68 -2.99
N PHE A 5 5.78 -2.83 -1.75
CA PHE A 5 4.36 -2.87 -1.40
C PHE A 5 3.87 -1.44 -1.22
N ILE A 6 2.81 -1.08 -1.93
CA ILE A 6 2.33 0.30 -1.99
C ILE A 6 1.36 0.54 -0.84
N ASP A 7 1.69 1.53 -0.01
CA ASP A 7 0.77 1.99 1.03
C ASP A 7 -0.29 2.95 0.45
N THR A 8 -1.39 3.08 1.16
CA THR A 8 -2.48 4.00 0.83
C THR A 8 -1.99 5.43 0.62
N SER A 9 -1.05 5.91 1.45
CA SER A 9 -0.50 7.27 1.33
C SER A 9 0.15 7.53 -0.03
N VAL A 10 0.72 6.52 -0.67
CA VAL A 10 1.28 6.65 -2.03
C VAL A 10 0.16 6.90 -3.04
N LEU A 11 -0.91 6.12 -2.98
CA LEU A 11 -2.06 6.28 -3.88
C LEU A 11 -2.77 7.62 -3.64
N ASP A 12 -2.95 8.02 -2.39
CA ASP A 12 -3.54 9.31 -2.03
C ASP A 12 -2.77 10.46 -2.68
N ASN A 13 -1.45 10.41 -2.66
CA ASN A 13 -0.59 11.43 -3.26
C ASN A 13 -0.61 11.38 -4.79
N LEU A 14 -0.45 10.19 -5.38
CA LEU A 14 -0.45 10.05 -6.84
C LEU A 14 -1.80 10.41 -7.47
N LEU A 15 -2.92 10.13 -6.79
CA LEU A 15 -4.26 10.52 -7.23
C LEU A 15 -4.61 11.96 -6.87
N ALA A 16 -3.74 12.65 -6.12
CA ALA A 16 -3.96 14.00 -5.64
C ALA A 16 -5.28 14.17 -4.86
N ILE A 17 -5.54 13.24 -3.93
CA ILE A 17 -6.74 13.29 -3.09
C ILE A 17 -6.64 14.51 -2.17
N PRO A 18 -7.60 15.46 -2.20
CA PRO A 18 -7.58 16.67 -1.37
C PRO A 18 -7.35 16.35 0.11
N HIS A 19 -6.52 17.14 0.77
CA HIS A 19 -6.10 17.03 2.17
C HIS A 19 -5.24 15.80 2.49
N LYS A 20 -4.94 14.94 1.50
CA LYS A 20 -4.14 13.73 1.65
C LYS A 20 -3.00 13.63 0.64
N CYS A 21 -2.63 14.75 0.02
CA CYS A 21 -1.62 14.79 -1.04
C CYS A 21 -0.49 15.80 -0.77
N GLN A 22 -0.05 15.90 0.49
CA GLN A 22 1.01 16.82 0.91
C GLN A 22 2.35 16.50 0.24
N ALA A 23 2.58 15.24 -0.14
CA ALA A 23 3.78 14.79 -0.84
C ALA A 23 3.54 14.55 -2.35
N LYS A 24 2.54 15.19 -2.94
CA LYS A 24 2.12 14.99 -4.33
C LYS A 24 3.29 15.07 -5.33
N GLU A 25 4.07 16.14 -5.27
CA GLU A 25 5.18 16.32 -6.21
C GLU A 25 6.31 15.32 -5.92
N GLN A 26 6.62 15.07 -4.66
CA GLN A 26 7.63 14.09 -4.27
C GLN A 26 7.22 12.69 -4.70
N SER A 27 5.95 12.33 -4.61
CA SER A 27 5.47 11.01 -5.03
C SER A 27 5.68 10.74 -6.51
N LYS A 28 5.52 11.77 -7.35
CA LYS A 28 5.79 11.66 -8.79
C LYS A 28 7.27 11.43 -9.08
N ILE A 29 8.14 12.15 -8.37
CA ILE A 29 9.59 12.00 -8.50
C ILE A 29 10.00 10.60 -8.06
N ASP A 30 9.57 10.17 -6.88
CA ASP A 30 9.89 8.87 -6.32
C ASP A 30 9.42 7.74 -7.22
N PHE A 31 8.23 7.88 -7.80
CA PHE A 31 7.68 6.89 -8.73
C PHE A 31 8.54 6.76 -9.98
N ALA A 32 8.90 7.89 -10.60
CA ALA A 32 9.74 7.91 -11.79
C ALA A 32 11.13 7.30 -11.51
N GLU A 33 11.73 7.63 -10.38
CA GLU A 33 13.02 7.05 -9.97
C GLU A 33 12.94 5.54 -9.82
N ARG A 34 11.93 5.05 -9.08
CA ARG A 34 11.76 3.61 -8.88
C ARG A 34 11.46 2.86 -10.19
N GLN A 35 10.69 3.47 -11.09
CA GLN A 35 10.46 2.89 -12.42
C GLN A 35 11.76 2.80 -13.23
N SER A 36 12.62 3.81 -13.16
CA SER A 36 13.92 3.81 -13.87
C SER A 36 14.85 2.72 -13.35
N GLU A 37 14.69 2.29 -12.10
CA GLU A 37 15.43 1.19 -11.48
C GLU A 37 14.80 -0.19 -11.74
N ASN A 38 13.80 -0.27 -12.59
CA ASN A 38 13.03 -1.50 -12.85
C ASN A 38 12.39 -2.12 -11.60
N ALA A 39 11.96 -1.28 -10.66
CA ALA A 39 11.27 -1.73 -9.48
C ALA A 39 9.89 -2.31 -9.83
N LYS A 40 9.43 -3.27 -9.03
CA LYS A 40 8.08 -3.82 -9.11
C LYS A 40 7.25 -3.26 -7.96
N PHE A 41 6.00 -2.93 -8.26
CA PHE A 41 5.07 -2.31 -7.32
C PHE A 41 3.89 -3.24 -7.09
N ILE A 42 3.81 -3.81 -5.90
CA ILE A 42 2.67 -4.66 -5.51
C ILE A 42 1.61 -3.79 -4.89
N LEU A 43 0.38 -3.94 -5.38
CA LEU A 43 -0.79 -3.21 -4.91
C LEU A 43 -1.58 -4.08 -3.90
N PRO A 44 -1.47 -3.83 -2.59
CA PRO A 44 -2.23 -4.59 -1.60
C PRO A 44 -3.72 -4.25 -1.65
N ILE A 45 -4.57 -5.23 -1.39
CA ILE A 45 -6.02 -5.01 -1.31
C ILE A 45 -6.39 -3.97 -0.23
N THR A 46 -5.67 -3.95 0.88
CA THR A 46 -5.91 -2.97 1.95
C THR A 46 -5.69 -1.54 1.48
N ALA A 47 -4.68 -1.29 0.66
CA ALA A 47 -4.45 0.04 0.06
C ALA A 47 -5.60 0.43 -0.87
N VAL A 48 -6.14 -0.51 -1.63
CA VAL A 48 -7.32 -0.27 -2.49
C VAL A 48 -8.54 0.11 -1.67
N ILE A 49 -8.81 -0.64 -0.60
CA ILE A 49 -9.95 -0.39 0.28
C ILE A 49 -9.84 0.98 0.94
N GLU A 50 -8.72 1.29 1.55
CA GLU A 50 -8.52 2.56 2.25
C GLU A 50 -8.54 3.76 1.30
N THR A 51 -7.90 3.65 0.14
CA THR A 51 -7.95 4.70 -0.89
C THR A 51 -9.39 4.93 -1.34
N GLY A 52 -10.14 3.87 -1.59
CA GLY A 52 -11.55 3.96 -1.94
C GLY A 52 -12.38 4.67 -0.86
N ASN A 53 -12.11 4.38 0.41
CA ASN A 53 -12.77 5.06 1.52
C ASN A 53 -12.44 6.55 1.57
N HIS A 54 -11.17 6.93 1.35
CA HIS A 54 -10.77 8.33 1.29
C HIS A 54 -11.48 9.10 0.17
N ILE A 55 -11.61 8.49 -1.00
CA ILE A 55 -12.33 9.09 -2.13
C ILE A 55 -13.82 9.25 -1.79
N ALA A 56 -14.45 8.21 -1.27
CA ALA A 56 -15.88 8.21 -0.94
C ALA A 56 -16.25 9.25 0.13
N GLN A 57 -15.30 9.63 0.97
CA GLN A 57 -15.49 10.61 2.04
C GLN A 57 -15.25 12.05 1.60
N LEU A 58 -14.85 12.30 0.35
CA LEU A 58 -14.65 13.66 -0.15
C LEU A 58 -15.97 14.44 -0.15
N PRO A 59 -15.97 15.70 0.36
CA PRO A 59 -17.22 16.45 0.55
C PRO A 59 -17.83 16.97 -0.76
N GLN A 60 -17.00 17.25 -1.78
CA GLN A 60 -17.46 17.81 -3.04
C GLN A 60 -17.74 16.71 -4.05
N GLY A 61 -18.98 16.62 -4.53
CA GLY A 61 -19.42 15.53 -5.39
C GLY A 61 -18.73 15.46 -6.74
N ASP A 62 -18.42 16.60 -7.35
CA ASP A 62 -17.69 16.66 -8.63
C ASP A 62 -16.24 16.21 -8.50
N VAL A 63 -15.56 16.65 -7.45
CA VAL A 63 -14.18 16.21 -7.14
C VAL A 63 -14.16 14.73 -6.81
N ARG A 64 -15.08 14.27 -5.96
CA ARG A 64 -15.23 12.86 -5.59
C ARG A 64 -15.40 11.98 -6.84
N ARG A 65 -16.28 12.39 -7.75
CA ARG A 65 -16.52 11.67 -9.01
C ARG A 65 -15.28 11.61 -9.88
N SER A 66 -14.62 12.74 -10.08
CA SER A 66 -13.42 12.83 -10.92
C SER A 66 -12.30 11.92 -10.45
N ILE A 67 -12.05 11.91 -9.14
CA ILE A 67 -11.00 11.06 -8.56
C ILE A 67 -11.42 9.58 -8.57
N ALA A 68 -12.70 9.29 -8.31
CA ALA A 68 -13.22 7.93 -8.40
C ALA A 68 -13.06 7.35 -9.81
N GLU A 69 -13.29 8.15 -10.85
CA GLU A 69 -13.09 7.75 -12.24
C GLU A 69 -11.63 7.41 -12.54
N LYS A 70 -10.69 8.24 -12.07
CA LYS A 70 -9.24 7.98 -12.20
C LYS A 70 -8.83 6.70 -11.48
N PHE A 71 -9.33 6.51 -10.26
CA PHE A 71 -9.03 5.33 -9.47
C PHE A 71 -9.59 4.05 -10.10
N SER A 72 -10.84 4.11 -10.58
CA SER A 72 -11.49 3.01 -11.29
C SER A 72 -10.69 2.62 -12.54
N GLN A 73 -10.26 3.61 -13.33
CA GLN A 73 -9.45 3.36 -14.52
C GLN A 73 -8.10 2.73 -14.16
N MET A 74 -7.45 3.21 -13.12
CA MET A 74 -6.19 2.62 -12.64
C MET A 74 -6.36 1.15 -12.28
N LEU A 75 -7.43 0.81 -11.56
CA LEU A 75 -7.73 -0.57 -11.16
C LEU A 75 -8.04 -1.46 -12.36
N GLU A 76 -8.80 -0.94 -13.33
CA GLU A 76 -9.11 -1.67 -14.55
C GLU A 76 -7.84 -1.98 -15.37
N LEU A 77 -6.97 -0.99 -15.54
CA LEU A 77 -5.68 -1.20 -16.21
C LEU A 77 -4.80 -2.20 -15.45
N THR A 78 -4.84 -2.16 -14.13
CA THR A 78 -4.11 -3.12 -13.28
C THR A 78 -4.64 -4.55 -13.49
N ALA A 79 -5.95 -4.72 -13.55
CA ALA A 79 -6.56 -6.02 -13.80
C ALA A 79 -6.18 -6.59 -15.17
N HIS A 80 -5.98 -5.73 -16.16
CA HIS A 80 -5.55 -6.13 -17.51
C HIS A 80 -4.03 -6.13 -17.72
N GLN A 81 -3.25 -5.98 -16.66
CA GLN A 81 -1.78 -5.94 -16.71
C GLN A 81 -1.23 -4.81 -17.61
N GLN A 82 -1.94 -3.70 -17.67
CA GLN A 82 -1.62 -2.53 -18.48
C GLN A 82 -1.23 -1.31 -17.63
N SER A 83 -0.86 -1.55 -16.39
CA SER A 83 -0.40 -0.53 -15.45
C SER A 83 0.90 -0.99 -14.77
N PRO A 84 1.63 -0.07 -14.12
CA PRO A 84 2.81 -0.45 -13.36
C PRO A 84 2.50 -1.21 -12.07
N TRP A 85 1.23 -1.24 -11.64
CA TRP A 85 0.81 -1.93 -10.41
C TRP A 85 0.62 -3.42 -10.66
N ILE A 86 1.09 -4.25 -9.72
CA ILE A 86 1.00 -5.71 -9.80
C ILE A 86 0.05 -6.19 -8.71
N LEU A 87 -0.90 -7.04 -9.10
CA LEU A 87 -1.76 -7.70 -8.13
C LEU A 87 -0.97 -8.81 -7.42
N HIS A 88 -1.10 -8.85 -6.10
CA HIS A 88 -0.48 -9.89 -5.29
C HIS A 88 -1.53 -10.92 -4.91
N ASN A 89 -1.31 -12.16 -5.33
CA ASN A 89 -2.22 -13.26 -5.02
C ASN A 89 -1.85 -13.85 -3.64
N PHE A 90 -2.15 -13.12 -2.58
CA PHE A 90 -2.03 -13.66 -1.23
C PHE A 90 -3.33 -14.34 -0.81
N GLN A 91 -3.24 -15.27 0.14
CA GLN A 91 -4.39 -15.98 0.65
C GLN A 91 -4.74 -15.48 2.05
N TRP A 92 -6.01 -15.07 2.21
CA TRP A 92 -6.59 -14.75 3.50
C TRP A 92 -6.94 -16.06 4.20
N ASN A 93 -5.98 -16.63 4.94
CA ASN A 93 -6.09 -17.95 5.54
C ASN A 93 -5.53 -17.96 6.97
N LYS A 94 -5.50 -19.14 7.58
CA LYS A 94 -4.99 -19.33 8.93
C LYS A 94 -3.54 -18.83 9.09
N GLU A 95 -2.70 -19.11 8.12
CA GLU A 95 -1.29 -18.68 8.15
C GLU A 95 -1.19 -17.15 8.20
N PHE A 96 -1.94 -16.46 7.35
CA PHE A 96 -1.97 -15.01 7.32
C PHE A 96 -2.42 -14.43 8.67
N ILE A 97 -3.54 -14.92 9.20
CA ILE A 97 -4.08 -14.44 10.48
C ILE A 97 -3.11 -14.73 11.64
N THR A 98 -2.51 -15.90 11.66
CA THR A 98 -1.52 -16.26 12.69
C THR A 98 -0.33 -15.30 12.66
N GLU A 99 0.21 -15.02 11.48
CA GLU A 99 1.32 -14.09 11.32
C GLU A 99 0.91 -12.65 11.67
N LEU A 100 -0.28 -12.22 11.26
CA LEU A 100 -0.81 -10.90 11.58
C LEU A 100 -0.89 -10.67 13.10
N VAL A 101 -1.36 -11.66 13.84
CA VAL A 101 -1.54 -11.57 15.31
C VAL A 101 -0.21 -11.67 16.03
N SER A 102 0.61 -12.66 15.72
CA SER A 102 1.82 -12.97 16.48
C SER A 102 3.03 -12.14 16.03
N ARG A 103 3.16 -11.88 14.75
CA ARG A 103 4.30 -11.20 14.14
C ARG A 103 5.64 -11.74 14.63
N HIS A 104 5.74 -13.05 14.74
CA HIS A 104 6.88 -13.75 15.36
C HIS A 104 8.25 -13.25 14.90
N ARG A 105 8.42 -12.93 13.62
CA ARG A 105 9.71 -12.54 13.06
C ARG A 105 9.97 -11.05 13.14
N ALA A 106 8.94 -10.24 13.37
CA ALA A 106 9.06 -8.80 13.51
C ALA A 106 9.34 -8.36 14.95
N GLY A 107 9.18 -9.26 15.93
CA GLY A 107 9.49 -8.99 17.32
C GLY A 107 8.42 -8.20 18.09
N GLN A 108 7.34 -7.78 17.44
CA GLN A 108 6.24 -7.03 18.07
C GLN A 108 4.91 -7.61 17.60
N SER A 109 4.05 -7.96 18.56
CA SER A 109 2.73 -8.51 18.28
C SER A 109 1.77 -7.45 17.69
N MET A 110 0.63 -7.90 17.16
CA MET A 110 -0.46 -7.00 16.78
C MET A 110 -0.84 -6.05 17.92
N VAL A 111 -0.96 -6.57 19.14
CA VAL A 111 -1.33 -5.76 20.30
C VAL A 111 -0.31 -4.65 20.53
N ASP A 112 0.99 -4.98 20.50
CA ASP A 112 2.06 -4.00 20.67
C ASP A 112 2.02 -2.92 19.60
N MET A 113 1.84 -3.33 18.34
CA MET A 113 1.79 -2.40 17.21
C MET A 113 0.58 -1.48 17.27
N MET A 114 -0.60 -2.02 17.56
CA MET A 114 -1.83 -1.21 17.69
C MET A 114 -1.75 -0.26 18.89
N THR A 115 -1.11 -0.67 19.97
CA THR A 115 -0.86 0.19 21.13
C THR A 115 0.03 1.38 20.74
N GLN A 116 0.91 1.20 19.77
CA GLN A 116 1.72 2.27 19.18
C GLN A 116 1.01 3.00 18.03
N GLN A 117 -0.30 2.80 17.89
CA GLN A 117 -1.15 3.47 16.90
C GLN A 117 -0.88 3.06 15.44
N ILE A 118 -0.29 1.90 15.21
CA ILE A 118 -0.21 1.32 13.87
C ILE A 118 -1.56 0.68 13.55
N GLY A 119 -2.20 1.13 12.49
CA GLY A 119 -3.54 0.68 12.11
C GLY A 119 -3.57 -0.72 11.51
N GLY A 120 -4.78 -1.32 11.47
CA GLY A 120 -4.99 -2.67 10.96
C GLY A 120 -4.62 -2.82 9.48
N GLY A 121 -4.90 -1.82 8.65
CA GLY A 121 -4.51 -1.83 7.24
C GLY A 121 -3.00 -1.86 7.07
N ASP A 122 -2.28 -1.02 7.81
CA ASP A 122 -0.82 -1.00 7.79
C ASP A 122 -0.22 -2.33 8.25
N LEU A 123 -0.79 -2.93 9.30
CA LEU A 123 -0.38 -4.25 9.77
C LEU A 123 -0.59 -5.34 8.74
N CYS A 124 -1.69 -5.28 7.98
CA CYS A 124 -1.94 -6.21 6.89
C CYS A 124 -0.89 -6.07 5.78
N ILE A 125 -0.51 -4.85 5.41
CA ILE A 125 0.53 -4.61 4.41
C ILE A 125 1.88 -5.16 4.88
N LEU A 126 2.25 -4.91 6.13
CA LEU A 126 3.49 -5.42 6.71
C LEU A 126 3.50 -6.95 6.75
N THR A 127 2.38 -7.55 7.11
CA THR A 127 2.23 -9.02 7.16
C THR A 127 2.34 -9.63 5.77
N GLU A 128 1.66 -9.04 4.79
CA GLU A 128 1.69 -9.47 3.40
C GLU A 128 3.12 -9.42 2.85
N ARG A 129 3.84 -8.33 3.12
CA ARG A 129 5.25 -8.20 2.75
C ARG A 129 6.13 -9.29 3.38
N GLU A 130 5.99 -9.55 4.68
CA GLU A 130 6.78 -10.57 5.37
C GLU A 130 6.52 -11.97 4.80
N LEU A 131 5.27 -12.30 4.53
CA LEU A 131 4.92 -13.59 3.90
C LEU A 131 5.48 -13.69 2.48
N TYR A 132 5.44 -12.60 1.72
CA TYR A 132 6.03 -12.53 0.39
C TYR A 132 7.55 -12.78 0.43
N LYS A 133 8.26 -12.08 1.32
CA LYS A 133 9.71 -12.26 1.49
C LYS A 133 10.05 -13.70 1.84
N ARG A 134 9.25 -14.31 2.71
CA ARG A 134 9.43 -15.70 3.14
C ARG A 134 9.20 -16.69 2.01
N ALA A 135 8.16 -16.46 1.22
CA ALA A 135 7.80 -17.36 0.12
C ALA A 135 8.74 -17.27 -1.08
N THR A 136 9.27 -16.07 -1.35
CA THR A 136 10.06 -15.83 -2.58
C THR A 136 11.56 -15.71 -2.34
N GLY A 137 11.98 -15.41 -1.11
CA GLY A 137 13.37 -15.04 -0.81
C GLY A 137 13.77 -13.66 -1.34
N ILE A 138 12.83 -12.90 -1.92
CA ILE A 138 13.09 -11.59 -2.49
C ILE A 138 12.90 -10.53 -1.40
N THR A 139 13.85 -9.60 -1.31
CA THR A 139 13.72 -8.44 -0.42
C THR A 139 12.63 -7.52 -0.94
N ALA A 140 11.69 -7.16 -0.07
CA ALA A 140 10.59 -6.26 -0.39
C ALA A 140 10.48 -5.19 0.69
N GLU A 141 10.21 -3.96 0.26
CA GLU A 141 10.02 -2.80 1.12
C GLU A 141 8.57 -2.33 1.04
N VAL A 142 8.13 -1.55 2.03
CA VAL A 142 6.86 -0.80 1.93
C VAL A 142 7.19 0.62 1.50
N TRP A 143 6.58 1.06 0.42
CA TRP A 143 6.66 2.47 0.00
C TRP A 143 5.49 3.22 0.62
N THR A 144 5.79 4.17 1.50
CA THR A 144 4.82 4.95 2.25
C THR A 144 5.32 6.37 2.49
N TYR A 145 4.38 7.29 2.67
CA TYR A 145 4.65 8.66 3.15
C TYR A 145 4.17 8.86 4.60
N ASP A 146 3.67 7.80 5.24
CA ASP A 146 3.32 7.81 6.66
C ASP A 146 4.59 7.57 7.49
N ALA A 147 4.94 8.53 8.35
CA ALA A 147 6.15 8.46 9.17
C ALA A 147 6.15 7.26 10.13
N ALA A 148 5.00 6.92 10.71
CA ALA A 148 4.88 5.79 11.63
C ALA A 148 5.11 4.46 10.91
N LEU A 149 4.49 4.28 9.74
CA LEU A 149 4.67 3.07 8.95
C LEU A 149 6.08 2.98 8.35
N ASN A 150 6.65 4.13 7.98
CA ASN A 150 7.99 4.18 7.37
C ASN A 150 9.09 3.65 8.29
N ALA A 151 8.90 3.70 9.59
CA ALA A 151 9.82 3.09 10.57
C ALA A 151 9.96 1.56 10.38
N TYR A 152 8.97 0.94 9.76
CA TYR A 152 8.92 -0.51 9.49
C TYR A 152 9.03 -0.86 8.01
N SER A 153 9.39 0.09 7.16
CA SER A 153 9.33 -0.05 5.70
C SER A 153 10.33 -1.05 5.10
N ARG A 154 11.38 -1.40 5.82
CA ARG A 154 12.45 -2.30 5.37
C ARG A 154 12.35 -3.72 5.92
#